data_b274a17165c12c2ee28c0be5d30c04cd
#
_entry.id   b274a17165c12c2ee28c0be5d30c04cd
#
_cell.length_a   1.000
_cell.length_b   1.000
_cell.length_c   1.000
_cell.angle_alpha   90.00
_cell.angle_beta   90.00
_cell.angle_gamma   90.00
#
_symmetry.space_group_name_H-M   'P 1'
#
loop_
_entity.id
_entity.type
_entity.pdbx_description
1 polymer ?
#
loop_
_entity_poly.entity_id
_entity_poly.type
_entity_poly.pdbx_seq_one_letter_code
_entity_poly.pdbx_strand_id
1 'polypeptide(L)'
;MGGTQACQTETENRLGMSDHNGDTPLPPDSNENSQFMNGGKLAVSPTGAFFVTPPARFRMALVSFLAGAIGLIAGVIAYALYNLIALFTNFFFYHRFGFDFTSARLNHIGLWAIVTPVIGGLIVGFMAKYGTSKIKGHGIPEAMEAVLVNRSRIAPRVAILKPLSAAIAIGTGGPFGAEGPIIQTGGAIGSLVGQVFHTTAAERKVLLACGAAAGMSATFSTPIAGVILAIELLLFEFKSRSFIPLVIASTLATAVHVQLLGSGPMFAVAAVDFGIPKALPFYLLLGVICGLAAVGFSRALYWAEDQFEKLPIDELWWPAIGALGLGIIGYFVPRVFGVGYDTIGDILNGSLALKLLLVVMVAKAVALIVSLGSGTSGGLLAPMFMSSAALGGAYAMVIDRFFPAAGLAPGAFALVAMGAVFGAASRAAFTFIIFAFEITRDYNSVLPLMLVTVIADGIAMLFMPTSSIMTEKLARRGLRIHQDYETDVLQQVAVKETMDVDIPAISSEMRVSELADRIARHDPAVSRHQGLVILDPDGNLAGIITRADVLRALDKYPTGDLSVLDAGTRDVMVTYPEELLHDASDKMLRHNVGRLPVVDPKNPRRVVGYLGRAGIMAAGQRRMEEEHVREPGWIGWS
;
A
#
# COMPACT_ATOMS: atom_id res chain seq x y z
N MET A 1 8.62 17.01 -54.49
CA MET A 1 9.42 16.03 -55.22
C MET A 1 9.54 14.85 -54.26
N GLY A 2 8.79 13.86 -54.34
CA GLY A 2 8.71 12.72 -55.28
C GLY A 2 9.41 11.57 -54.55
N GLY A 3 8.91 10.47 -54.35
CA GLY A 3 7.90 9.54 -54.78
C GLY A 3 8.23 8.21 -54.07
N THR A 4 7.31 7.55 -53.48
CA THR A 4 6.46 6.44 -53.95
C THR A 4 7.13 5.09 -54.21
N GLN A 5 6.40 4.07 -53.72
CA GLN A 5 6.24 2.68 -54.18
C GLN A 5 7.08 1.64 -53.43
N ALA A 6 6.47 0.71 -52.67
CA ALA A 6 5.44 -0.32 -52.95
C ALA A 6 5.97 -1.46 -53.82
N CYS A 7 5.84 -2.66 -53.34
CA CYS A 7 5.43 -3.92 -53.98
C CYS A 7 5.92 -5.10 -53.15
N GLN A 8 5.03 -5.92 -52.56
CA GLN A 8 4.27 -7.07 -53.10
C GLN A 8 5.21 -8.14 -53.70
N THR A 9 5.12 -9.31 -53.27
CA THR A 9 4.32 -10.49 -53.53
C THR A 9 5.15 -11.75 -53.43
N GLU A 10 4.52 -12.73 -52.88
CA GLU A 10 4.19 -14.08 -53.39
C GLU A 10 5.33 -15.13 -53.25
N THR A 11 5.09 -16.26 -52.88
CA THR A 11 4.15 -17.38 -52.80
C THR A 11 4.90 -18.71 -52.74
N GLU A 12 4.28 -19.65 -52.08
CA GLU A 12 4.14 -21.08 -52.39
C GLU A 12 5.21 -22.13 -52.11
N ASN A 13 4.74 -23.02 -51.23
CA ASN A 13 4.67 -24.48 -51.40
C ASN A 13 5.92 -25.36 -51.45
N ARG A 14 6.01 -26.26 -50.50
CA ARG A 14 5.84 -27.71 -50.72
C ARG A 14 6.02 -28.57 -49.47
N LEU A 15 4.98 -29.29 -49.17
CA LEU A 15 4.85 -30.66 -48.69
C LEU A 15 6.14 -31.46 -48.36
N GLY A 16 6.14 -32.05 -47.18
CA GLY A 16 7.02 -33.16 -46.81
C GLY A 16 6.61 -33.74 -45.45
N MET A 17 5.75 -34.78 -45.47
CA MET A 17 5.42 -35.63 -44.33
C MET A 17 6.68 -36.39 -43.85
N SER A 18 6.87 -36.43 -42.53
CA SER A 18 7.37 -37.66 -41.85
C SER A 18 7.02 -37.62 -40.36
N ASP A 19 6.35 -38.66 -39.96
CA ASP A 19 6.04 -39.02 -38.58
C ASP A 19 7.30 -39.10 -37.73
N HIS A 20 7.24 -38.53 -36.52
CA HIS A 20 7.92 -39.13 -35.37
C HIS A 20 7.18 -38.74 -34.06
N ASN A 21 6.62 -39.75 -33.43
CA ASN A 21 6.15 -39.73 -32.06
C ASN A 21 7.29 -39.29 -31.11
N GLY A 22 6.98 -38.34 -30.27
CA GLY A 22 7.84 -37.92 -29.17
C GLY A 22 6.98 -37.21 -28.14
N ASP A 23 6.53 -37.92 -27.13
CA ASP A 23 5.84 -37.43 -25.96
C ASP A 23 6.67 -36.35 -25.25
N THR A 24 6.28 -35.09 -25.39
CA THR A 24 6.66 -34.03 -24.47
C THR A 24 5.43 -33.70 -23.64
N PRO A 25 5.52 -33.75 -22.30
CA PRO A 25 4.41 -33.36 -21.46
C PRO A 25 4.17 -31.85 -21.60
N LEU A 26 2.95 -31.49 -21.96
CA LEU A 26 2.41 -30.12 -21.93
C LEU A 26 2.54 -29.55 -20.50
N PRO A 27 2.80 -28.25 -20.37
CA PRO A 27 2.77 -27.59 -19.06
C PRO A 27 1.35 -27.71 -18.48
N PRO A 28 1.21 -27.83 -17.16
CA PRO A 28 -0.09 -28.02 -16.53
C PRO A 28 -1.00 -26.83 -16.83
N ASP A 29 -2.19 -27.19 -17.28
CA ASP A 29 -3.28 -26.28 -17.63
C ASP A 29 -3.50 -25.18 -16.58
N SER A 30 -3.63 -23.95 -17.09
CA SER A 30 -4.05 -22.76 -16.37
C SER A 30 -5.51 -22.82 -15.84
N ASN A 31 -6.07 -24.01 -15.66
CA ASN A 31 -7.46 -24.23 -15.23
C ASN A 31 -7.64 -24.41 -13.71
N GLU A 32 -6.58 -24.37 -12.90
CA GLU A 32 -6.78 -24.40 -11.44
C GLU A 32 -7.36 -23.09 -10.86
N ASN A 33 -7.33 -22.00 -11.62
CA ASN A 33 -7.96 -20.74 -11.18
C ASN A 33 -9.47 -20.67 -11.45
N SER A 34 -10.04 -21.56 -12.24
CA SER A 34 -11.48 -21.57 -12.54
C SER A 34 -12.34 -22.31 -11.51
N GLN A 35 -11.72 -23.15 -10.65
CA GLN A 35 -12.47 -23.84 -9.59
C GLN A 35 -12.75 -23.01 -8.34
N PHE A 36 -12.09 -21.86 -8.16
CA PHE A 36 -12.35 -20.95 -7.04
C PHE A 36 -13.40 -19.87 -7.33
N MET A 37 -13.88 -19.78 -8.56
CA MET A 37 -14.95 -18.84 -8.94
C MET A 37 -16.37 -19.42 -8.82
N ASN A 38 -16.54 -20.65 -8.34
CA ASN A 38 -17.88 -21.12 -7.97
C ASN A 38 -18.25 -20.52 -6.61
N GLY A 39 -18.82 -19.32 -6.69
CA GLY A 39 -19.56 -18.70 -5.60
C GLY A 39 -20.51 -19.73 -4.99
N GLY A 40 -20.57 -19.74 -3.66
CA GLY A 40 -21.36 -20.69 -2.90
C GLY A 40 -22.69 -20.97 -3.58
N LYS A 41 -22.88 -22.20 -4.02
CA LYS A 41 -24.18 -22.64 -4.52
C LYS A 41 -25.16 -22.42 -3.37
N LEU A 42 -26.06 -21.48 -3.55
CA LEU A 42 -27.27 -21.41 -2.75
C LEU A 42 -27.95 -22.77 -2.88
N ALA A 43 -27.81 -23.61 -1.86
CA ALA A 43 -28.55 -24.86 -1.78
C ALA A 43 -30.00 -24.48 -1.58
N VAL A 44 -30.76 -24.46 -2.67
CA VAL A 44 -32.21 -24.27 -2.61
C VAL A 44 -32.79 -25.58 -2.07
N SER A 45 -33.33 -25.53 -0.86
CA SER A 45 -34.16 -26.63 -0.33
C SER A 45 -35.35 -26.85 -1.27
N PRO A 46 -35.87 -28.09 -1.37
CA PRO A 46 -37.11 -28.37 -2.11
C PRO A 46 -38.31 -27.55 -1.65
N THR A 47 -38.21 -26.92 -0.50
CA THR A 47 -39.26 -26.03 0.09
C THR A 47 -39.05 -24.54 -0.20
N GLY A 48 -38.06 -24.15 -1.02
CA GLY A 48 -37.80 -22.75 -1.38
C GLY A 48 -37.20 -21.88 -0.27
N ALA A 49 -36.84 -22.45 0.87
CA ALA A 49 -36.23 -21.69 1.96
C ALA A 49 -34.75 -21.45 1.71
N PHE A 50 -34.34 -20.20 1.69
CA PHE A 50 -32.93 -19.82 1.64
C PHE A 50 -32.31 -20.01 3.03
N PHE A 51 -31.48 -21.03 3.20
CA PHE A 51 -30.64 -21.11 4.40
C PHE A 51 -29.48 -20.14 4.25
N VAL A 52 -29.63 -18.94 4.82
CA VAL A 52 -28.50 -18.04 5.04
C VAL A 52 -27.74 -18.62 6.24
N THR A 53 -26.57 -19.21 6.00
CA THR A 53 -25.67 -19.57 7.11
C THR A 53 -25.33 -18.28 7.86
N PRO A 54 -25.60 -18.21 9.18
CA PRO A 54 -25.34 -16.99 9.92
C PRO A 54 -23.85 -16.64 9.81
N PRO A 55 -23.51 -15.34 9.64
CA PRO A 55 -22.13 -14.90 9.50
C PRO A 55 -21.30 -15.39 10.70
N ALA A 56 -20.12 -15.92 10.43
CA ALA A 56 -19.26 -16.46 11.48
C ALA A 56 -18.86 -15.34 12.45
N ARG A 57 -19.12 -15.53 13.74
CA ARG A 57 -18.72 -14.56 14.78
C ARG A 57 -17.20 -14.48 14.88
N PHE A 58 -16.67 -13.26 15.02
CA PHE A 58 -15.25 -12.99 15.27
C PHE A 58 -14.83 -13.62 16.62
N ARG A 59 -13.81 -14.48 16.61
CA ARG A 59 -13.34 -15.24 17.78
C ARG A 59 -12.26 -14.45 18.54
N MET A 60 -12.65 -13.44 19.31
CA MET A 60 -11.74 -12.53 20.03
C MET A 60 -10.67 -13.27 20.83
N ALA A 61 -11.04 -14.25 21.66
CA ALA A 61 -10.11 -14.97 22.52
C ALA A 61 -9.05 -15.75 21.71
N LEU A 62 -9.48 -16.44 20.65
CA LEU A 62 -8.55 -17.17 19.78
C LEU A 62 -7.61 -16.23 19.03
N VAL A 63 -8.15 -15.15 18.44
CA VAL A 63 -7.33 -14.17 17.70
C VAL A 63 -6.34 -13.50 18.64
N SER A 64 -6.74 -13.16 19.87
CA SER A 64 -5.82 -12.58 20.88
C SER A 64 -4.72 -13.56 21.32
N PHE A 65 -5.06 -14.84 21.51
CA PHE A 65 -4.07 -15.88 21.81
C PHE A 65 -3.06 -16.05 20.67
N LEU A 66 -3.55 -16.17 19.42
CA LEU A 66 -2.69 -16.26 18.24
C LEU A 66 -1.85 -15.01 18.04
N ALA A 67 -2.41 -13.82 18.31
CA ALA A 67 -1.69 -12.56 18.28
C ALA A 67 -0.53 -12.52 19.29
N GLY A 68 -0.73 -13.07 20.48
CA GLY A 68 0.33 -13.22 21.47
C GLY A 68 1.47 -14.12 20.97
N ALA A 69 1.14 -15.27 20.41
CA ALA A 69 2.14 -16.16 19.81
C ALA A 69 2.89 -15.49 18.64
N ILE A 70 2.17 -14.77 17.76
CA ILE A 70 2.76 -13.99 16.67
C ILE A 70 3.72 -12.94 17.22
N GLY A 71 3.35 -12.24 18.31
CA GLY A 71 4.19 -11.25 18.95
C GLY A 71 5.53 -11.81 19.43
N LEU A 72 5.51 -12.96 20.12
CA LEU A 72 6.73 -13.65 20.56
C LEU A 72 7.60 -14.08 19.37
N ILE A 73 7.01 -14.68 18.33
CA ILE A 73 7.74 -15.12 17.14
C ILE A 73 8.34 -13.92 16.40
N ALA A 74 7.58 -12.85 16.21
CA ALA A 74 8.05 -11.63 15.55
C ALA A 74 9.21 -10.98 16.31
N GLY A 75 9.15 -11.00 17.65
CA GLY A 75 10.26 -10.54 18.51
C GLY A 75 11.56 -11.30 18.26
N VAL A 76 11.49 -12.63 18.24
CA VAL A 76 12.66 -13.49 17.96
C VAL A 76 13.19 -13.26 16.53
N ILE A 77 12.31 -13.10 15.55
CA ILE A 77 12.72 -12.85 14.16
C ILE A 77 13.35 -11.47 13.99
N ALA A 78 12.86 -10.45 14.70
CA ALA A 78 13.49 -9.13 14.71
C ALA A 78 14.91 -9.20 15.26
N TYR A 79 15.12 -9.95 16.35
CA TYR A 79 16.45 -10.21 16.89
C TYR A 79 17.33 -10.97 15.90
N ALA A 80 16.80 -12.01 15.24
CA ALA A 80 17.53 -12.75 14.23
C ALA A 80 17.92 -11.87 13.02
N LEU A 81 17.03 -11.00 12.56
CA LEU A 81 17.31 -10.03 11.50
C LEU A 81 18.43 -9.06 11.90
N TYR A 82 18.39 -8.55 13.13
CA TYR A 82 19.43 -7.68 13.65
C TYR A 82 20.81 -8.36 13.63
N ASN A 83 20.89 -9.60 14.13
CA ASN A 83 22.12 -10.39 14.10
C ASN A 83 22.59 -10.74 12.68
N LEU A 84 21.67 -11.02 11.73
CA LEU A 84 22.01 -11.24 10.33
C LEU A 84 22.59 -9.99 9.67
N ILE A 85 22.05 -8.82 9.95
CA ILE A 85 22.60 -7.54 9.47
C ILE A 85 24.02 -7.36 10.02
N ALA A 86 24.21 -7.57 11.32
CA ALA A 86 25.52 -7.49 11.97
C ALA A 86 26.52 -8.49 11.35
N LEU A 87 26.11 -9.73 11.15
CA LEU A 87 26.92 -10.78 10.53
C LEU A 87 27.38 -10.37 9.13
N PHE A 88 26.48 -9.94 8.27
CA PHE A 88 26.83 -9.52 6.89
C PHE A 88 27.68 -8.24 6.91
N THR A 89 27.40 -7.27 7.80
CA THR A 89 28.26 -6.08 7.93
C THR A 89 29.67 -6.46 8.36
N ASN A 90 29.83 -7.31 9.38
CA ASN A 90 31.12 -7.77 9.83
C ASN A 90 31.86 -8.57 8.75
N PHE A 91 31.16 -9.41 8.00
CA PHE A 91 31.75 -10.20 6.92
C PHE A 91 32.25 -9.32 5.76
N PHE A 92 31.42 -8.42 5.25
CA PHE A 92 31.75 -7.65 4.05
C PHE A 92 32.68 -6.45 4.32
N PHE A 93 32.57 -5.79 5.48
CA PHE A 93 33.35 -4.59 5.78
C PHE A 93 34.57 -4.86 6.68
N TYR A 94 34.54 -5.92 7.49
CA TYR A 94 35.57 -6.20 8.48
C TYR A 94 36.23 -7.57 8.31
N HIS A 95 35.82 -8.37 7.32
CA HIS A 95 36.34 -9.70 7.00
C HIS A 95 36.37 -10.65 8.20
N ARG A 96 35.37 -10.53 9.09
CA ARG A 96 35.23 -11.36 10.31
C ARG A 96 33.83 -11.89 10.44
N PHE A 97 33.69 -13.06 11.05
CA PHE A 97 32.40 -13.59 11.45
C PHE A 97 32.11 -13.13 12.90
N GLY A 98 31.01 -12.40 13.10
CA GLY A 98 30.59 -11.91 14.39
C GLY A 98 29.19 -11.32 14.32
N PHE A 99 28.50 -11.34 15.45
CA PHE A 99 27.14 -10.80 15.60
C PHE A 99 27.12 -9.44 16.32
N ASP A 100 28.30 -8.94 16.66
CA ASP A 100 28.42 -7.61 17.27
C ASP A 100 28.08 -6.54 16.25
N PHE A 101 27.18 -5.62 16.62
CA PHE A 101 26.80 -4.53 15.72
C PHE A 101 27.95 -3.55 15.55
N THR A 102 28.56 -3.57 14.38
CA THR A 102 29.65 -2.67 13.99
C THR A 102 29.15 -1.74 12.89
N SER A 103 29.40 -0.43 13.04
CA SER A 103 28.98 0.55 12.04
C SER A 103 29.84 0.47 10.79
N ALA A 104 29.22 0.31 9.62
CA ALA A 104 29.92 0.29 8.33
C ALA A 104 30.66 1.61 8.01
N ARG A 105 30.36 2.73 8.71
CA ARG A 105 31.06 4.03 8.55
C ARG A 105 32.53 4.00 8.96
N LEU A 106 32.90 3.08 9.85
CA LEU A 106 34.28 2.94 10.38
C LEU A 106 35.13 1.98 9.55
N ASN A 107 34.68 1.63 8.35
CA ASN A 107 35.41 0.72 7.47
C ASN A 107 36.74 1.32 6.97
N HIS A 108 37.69 0.43 6.70
CA HIS A 108 39.02 0.76 6.14
C HIS A 108 39.30 0.02 4.84
N ILE A 109 38.25 -0.46 4.13
CA ILE A 109 38.39 -1.32 2.96
C ILE A 109 38.69 -0.56 1.65
N GLY A 110 38.85 0.77 1.70
CA GLY A 110 39.24 1.57 0.54
C GLY A 110 38.22 1.45 -0.62
N LEU A 111 38.71 1.20 -1.83
CA LEU A 111 37.85 1.08 -3.04
C LEU A 111 36.88 -0.10 -2.99
N TRP A 112 37.14 -1.11 -2.16
CA TRP A 112 36.17 -2.20 -1.94
C TRP A 112 34.85 -1.71 -1.38
N ALA A 113 34.82 -0.56 -0.73
CA ALA A 113 33.58 0.08 -0.26
C ALA A 113 32.60 0.40 -1.41
N ILE A 114 33.09 0.56 -2.65
CA ILE A 114 32.25 0.74 -3.84
C ILE A 114 31.70 -0.60 -4.33
N VAL A 115 32.50 -1.65 -4.29
CA VAL A 115 32.17 -2.97 -4.85
C VAL A 115 31.22 -3.75 -3.92
N THR A 116 31.40 -3.61 -2.60
CA THR A 116 30.62 -4.34 -1.60
C THR A 116 29.10 -4.18 -1.76
N PRO A 117 28.53 -2.95 -1.90
CA PRO A 117 27.10 -2.79 -2.15
C PRO A 117 26.65 -3.40 -3.48
N VAL A 118 27.48 -3.38 -4.52
CA VAL A 118 27.18 -3.96 -5.83
C VAL A 118 26.97 -5.48 -5.72
N ILE A 119 27.83 -6.16 -4.95
CA ILE A 119 27.66 -7.60 -4.67
C ILE A 119 26.31 -7.86 -3.99
N GLY A 120 25.97 -7.07 -2.96
CA GLY A 120 24.68 -7.15 -2.29
C GLY A 120 23.50 -6.92 -3.24
N GLY A 121 23.58 -5.90 -4.09
CA GLY A 121 22.58 -5.58 -5.09
C GLY A 121 22.36 -6.72 -6.09
N LEU A 122 23.43 -7.36 -6.56
CA LEU A 122 23.37 -8.54 -7.44
C LEU A 122 22.65 -9.72 -6.77
N ILE A 123 23.01 -10.03 -5.52
CA ILE A 123 22.38 -11.11 -4.76
C ILE A 123 20.88 -10.84 -4.58
N VAL A 124 20.51 -9.63 -4.19
CA VAL A 124 19.11 -9.23 -4.02
C VAL A 124 18.35 -9.26 -5.35
N GLY A 125 18.95 -8.81 -6.44
CA GLY A 125 18.38 -8.90 -7.78
C GLY A 125 18.08 -10.35 -8.18
N PHE A 126 19.02 -11.26 -7.90
CA PHE A 126 18.85 -12.70 -8.12
C PHE A 126 17.71 -13.28 -7.26
N MET A 127 17.66 -12.93 -5.98
CA MET A 127 16.59 -13.34 -5.07
C MET A 127 15.22 -12.82 -5.52
N ALA A 128 15.15 -11.60 -6.05
CA ALA A 128 13.92 -11.02 -6.55
C ALA A 128 13.41 -11.70 -7.83
N LYS A 129 14.33 -12.04 -8.75
CA LYS A 129 13.98 -12.68 -10.03
C LYS A 129 13.58 -14.15 -9.88
N TYR A 130 14.35 -14.93 -9.13
CA TYR A 130 14.16 -16.39 -9.02
C TYR A 130 13.39 -16.80 -7.75
N GLY A 131 13.33 -15.95 -6.73
CA GLY A 131 12.59 -16.21 -5.50
C GLY A 131 11.19 -15.63 -5.54
N THR A 132 11.05 -14.34 -5.34
CA THR A 132 9.77 -13.60 -5.41
C THR A 132 10.02 -12.11 -5.60
N SER A 133 9.30 -11.49 -6.54
CA SER A 133 9.35 -10.04 -6.77
C SER A 133 8.80 -9.21 -5.59
N LYS A 134 8.03 -9.82 -4.69
CA LYS A 134 7.46 -9.16 -3.49
C LYS A 134 8.50 -8.76 -2.44
N ILE A 135 9.80 -9.13 -2.63
CA ILE A 135 10.88 -8.64 -1.76
C ILE A 135 11.41 -7.27 -2.17
N LYS A 136 11.12 -6.79 -3.39
CA LYS A 136 11.54 -5.45 -3.87
C LYS A 136 10.86 -4.34 -3.05
N GLY A 137 11.58 -3.21 -2.91
CA GLY A 137 11.06 -2.03 -2.23
C GLY A 137 11.05 -2.13 -0.70
N HIS A 138 10.32 -1.22 -0.06
CA HIS A 138 10.36 -1.06 1.39
C HIS A 138 9.37 -1.92 2.19
N GLY A 139 8.47 -2.65 1.54
CA GLY A 139 7.67 -3.72 2.15
C GLY A 139 6.31 -3.31 2.73
N ILE A 140 6.11 -2.04 3.10
CA ILE A 140 4.82 -1.58 3.66
C ILE A 140 3.71 -1.59 2.60
N PRO A 141 3.91 -1.08 1.36
CA PRO A 141 2.88 -1.15 0.31
C PRO A 141 2.48 -2.58 -0.03
N GLU A 142 3.40 -3.53 0.00
CA GLU A 142 3.13 -4.94 -0.24
C GLU A 142 2.25 -5.55 0.88
N ALA A 143 2.44 -5.13 2.14
CA ALA A 143 1.58 -5.52 3.25
C ALA A 143 0.18 -4.87 3.12
N MET A 144 0.11 -3.60 2.73
CA MET A 144 -1.16 -2.90 2.43
C MET A 144 -1.92 -3.58 1.29
N GLU A 145 -1.25 -3.91 0.18
CA GLU A 145 -1.83 -4.64 -0.95
C GLU A 145 -2.42 -5.99 -0.51
N ALA A 146 -1.69 -6.73 0.34
CA ALA A 146 -2.18 -8.01 0.86
C ALA A 146 -3.47 -7.85 1.67
N VAL A 147 -3.57 -6.78 2.47
CA VAL A 147 -4.77 -6.47 3.27
C VAL A 147 -5.95 -6.08 2.37
N LEU A 148 -5.72 -5.22 1.38
CA LEU A 148 -6.77 -4.61 0.58
C LEU A 148 -7.30 -5.54 -0.53
N VAL A 149 -6.41 -6.29 -1.20
CA VAL A 149 -6.75 -7.04 -2.42
C VAL A 149 -6.69 -8.54 -2.23
N ASN A 150 -5.71 -9.05 -1.47
CA ASN A 150 -5.40 -10.48 -1.41
C ASN A 150 -6.04 -11.20 -0.21
N ARG A 151 -7.14 -10.70 0.34
CA ARG A 151 -7.80 -11.26 1.53
C ARG A 151 -6.83 -11.52 2.68
N SER A 152 -5.84 -10.63 2.84
CA SER A 152 -4.75 -10.72 3.83
C SER A 152 -3.88 -11.99 3.71
N ARG A 153 -3.71 -12.53 2.50
CA ARG A 153 -2.83 -13.68 2.23
C ARG A 153 -1.48 -13.21 1.70
N ILE A 154 -0.43 -13.65 2.36
CA ILE A 154 0.95 -13.43 1.94
C ILE A 154 1.60 -14.82 1.73
N ALA A 155 2.34 -14.98 0.62
CA ALA A 155 3.01 -16.23 0.31
C ALA A 155 4.12 -16.55 1.33
N PRO A 156 4.27 -17.82 1.78
CA PRO A 156 5.28 -18.21 2.78
C PRO A 156 6.71 -17.82 2.42
N ARG A 157 7.05 -17.85 1.13
CA ARG A 157 8.38 -17.47 0.62
C ARG A 157 8.77 -16.04 1.01
N VAL A 158 7.79 -15.13 1.14
CA VAL A 158 8.06 -13.73 1.52
C VAL A 158 8.56 -13.64 2.96
N ALA A 159 8.00 -14.45 3.88
CA ALA A 159 8.40 -14.44 5.29
C ALA A 159 9.89 -14.80 5.50
N ILE A 160 10.50 -15.55 4.58
CA ILE A 160 11.91 -15.96 4.64
C ILE A 160 12.78 -15.06 3.77
N LEU A 161 12.38 -14.84 2.51
CA LEU A 161 13.21 -14.14 1.54
C LEU A 161 13.30 -12.64 1.82
N LYS A 162 12.25 -12.02 2.40
CA LYS A 162 12.29 -10.58 2.72
C LYS A 162 13.31 -10.23 3.77
N PRO A 163 13.33 -10.84 4.98
CA PRO A 163 14.34 -10.52 5.98
C PRO A 163 15.76 -10.89 5.51
N LEU A 164 15.94 -11.99 4.79
CA LEU A 164 17.25 -12.39 4.28
C LEU A 164 17.78 -11.40 3.23
N SER A 165 16.95 -11.01 2.25
CA SER A 165 17.34 -10.04 1.23
C SER A 165 17.65 -8.67 1.83
N ALA A 166 16.89 -8.24 2.83
CA ALA A 166 17.14 -6.99 3.54
C ALA A 166 18.43 -7.04 4.36
N ALA A 167 18.69 -8.15 5.07
CA ALA A 167 19.92 -8.33 5.83
C ALA A 167 21.16 -8.27 4.93
N ILE A 168 21.11 -8.90 3.76
CA ILE A 168 22.18 -8.84 2.75
C ILE A 168 22.33 -7.41 2.22
N ALA A 169 21.22 -6.77 1.79
CA ALA A 169 21.26 -5.41 1.26
C ALA A 169 21.86 -4.42 2.26
N ILE A 170 21.41 -4.45 3.51
CA ILE A 170 21.88 -3.55 4.58
C ILE A 170 23.33 -3.90 4.97
N GLY A 171 23.61 -5.19 5.17
CA GLY A 171 24.93 -5.66 5.60
C GLY A 171 26.04 -5.43 4.58
N THR A 172 25.71 -5.33 3.30
CA THR A 172 26.66 -4.91 2.24
C THR A 172 26.76 -3.39 2.07
N GLY A 173 26.16 -2.61 2.96
CA GLY A 173 26.24 -1.16 2.98
C GLY A 173 25.00 -0.44 2.47
N GLY A 174 23.95 -1.14 2.10
CA GLY A 174 22.68 -0.53 1.65
C GLY A 174 22.17 0.51 2.65
N PRO A 175 21.77 1.72 2.19
CA PRO A 175 21.41 2.84 3.05
C PRO A 175 19.98 2.69 3.59
N PHE A 176 19.61 1.50 4.08
CA PHE A 176 18.26 1.10 4.40
C PHE A 176 18.09 0.82 5.89
N GLY A 177 16.85 0.97 6.38
CA GLY A 177 16.44 0.50 7.67
C GLY A 177 15.92 -0.94 7.64
N ALA A 178 15.87 -1.58 8.82
CA ALA A 178 15.31 -2.92 8.99
C ALA A 178 13.76 -2.91 9.07
N GLU A 179 13.14 -1.76 9.22
CA GLU A 179 11.77 -1.57 9.67
C GLU A 179 10.73 -2.07 8.66
N GLY A 180 10.84 -1.63 7.41
CA GLY A 180 9.94 -2.09 6.33
C GLY A 180 9.99 -3.60 6.15
N PRO A 181 11.18 -4.19 5.99
CA PRO A 181 11.36 -5.63 5.95
C PRO A 181 10.75 -6.37 7.14
N ILE A 182 10.90 -5.88 8.38
CA ILE A 182 10.37 -6.56 9.56
C ILE A 182 8.85 -6.42 9.66
N ILE A 183 8.27 -5.27 9.28
CA ILE A 183 6.83 -5.06 9.21
C ILE A 183 6.21 -6.04 8.20
N GLN A 184 6.79 -6.16 7.01
CA GLN A 184 6.33 -7.10 5.99
C GLN A 184 6.52 -8.57 6.42
N THR A 185 7.64 -8.90 7.06
CA THR A 185 7.92 -10.26 7.57
C THR A 185 6.98 -10.62 8.71
N GLY A 186 6.80 -9.74 9.69
CA GLY A 186 5.84 -9.92 10.77
C GLY A 186 4.41 -10.07 10.24
N GLY A 187 4.02 -9.21 9.31
CA GLY A 187 2.73 -9.32 8.62
C GLY A 187 2.56 -10.64 7.87
N ALA A 188 3.62 -11.13 7.20
CA ALA A 188 3.60 -12.43 6.53
C ALA A 188 3.41 -13.57 7.53
N ILE A 189 4.05 -13.54 8.70
CA ILE A 189 3.87 -14.52 9.76
C ILE A 189 2.44 -14.48 10.29
N GLY A 190 1.91 -13.30 10.59
CA GLY A 190 0.52 -13.13 11.03
C GLY A 190 -0.47 -13.66 9.99
N SER A 191 -0.24 -13.39 8.72
CA SER A 191 -1.00 -13.93 7.59
C SER A 191 -0.91 -15.45 7.52
N LEU A 192 0.30 -16.04 7.68
CA LEU A 192 0.51 -17.49 7.65
C LEU A 192 -0.21 -18.20 8.79
N VAL A 193 -0.13 -17.67 10.01
CA VAL A 193 -0.89 -18.19 11.15
C VAL A 193 -2.38 -18.18 10.83
N GLY A 194 -2.90 -17.08 10.25
CA GLY A 194 -4.29 -17.02 9.81
C GLY A 194 -4.64 -17.96 8.66
N GLN A 195 -3.67 -18.39 7.83
CA GLN A 195 -3.86 -19.37 6.77
C GLN A 195 -3.78 -20.83 7.26
N VAL A 196 -2.98 -21.07 8.29
CA VAL A 196 -2.86 -22.41 8.92
C VAL A 196 -4.12 -22.77 9.69
N PHE A 197 -4.68 -21.83 10.43
CA PHE A 197 -5.92 -22.04 11.18
C PHE A 197 -7.15 -21.68 10.36
N HIS A 198 -8.32 -22.27 10.70
CA HIS A 198 -9.60 -21.90 10.13
C HIS A 198 -10.00 -20.49 10.59
N THR A 199 -9.68 -19.47 9.81
CA THR A 199 -9.99 -18.08 10.13
C THR A 199 -10.87 -17.44 9.06
N THR A 200 -11.62 -16.41 9.46
CA THR A 200 -12.27 -15.52 8.52
C THR A 200 -11.26 -14.56 7.89
N ALA A 201 -11.61 -13.92 6.76
CA ALA A 201 -10.75 -12.89 6.17
C ALA A 201 -10.52 -11.71 7.15
N ALA A 202 -11.55 -11.34 7.95
CA ALA A 202 -11.45 -10.32 8.99
C ALA A 202 -10.50 -10.74 10.13
N GLU A 203 -10.56 -12.00 10.61
CA GLU A 203 -9.64 -12.52 11.62
C GLU A 203 -8.19 -12.53 11.08
N ARG A 204 -7.99 -12.95 9.83
CA ARG A 204 -6.67 -12.97 9.17
C ARG A 204 -6.11 -11.58 8.93
N LYS A 205 -6.96 -10.60 8.56
CA LYS A 205 -6.59 -9.18 8.46
C LYS A 205 -6.00 -8.66 9.77
N VAL A 206 -6.67 -8.94 10.89
CA VAL A 206 -6.21 -8.55 12.22
C VAL A 206 -4.90 -9.27 12.58
N LEU A 207 -4.76 -10.59 12.32
CA LEU A 207 -3.53 -11.33 12.61
C LEU A 207 -2.34 -10.83 11.78
N LEU A 208 -2.53 -10.48 10.49
CA LEU A 208 -1.50 -9.85 9.66
C LEU A 208 -1.05 -8.52 10.27
N ALA A 209 -1.99 -7.67 10.66
CA ALA A 209 -1.70 -6.40 11.29
C ALA A 209 -0.99 -6.56 12.65
N CYS A 210 -1.37 -7.58 13.45
CA CYS A 210 -0.67 -7.94 14.69
C CYS A 210 0.79 -8.30 14.44
N GLY A 211 1.07 -9.08 13.40
CA GLY A 211 2.44 -9.43 13.03
C GLY A 211 3.26 -8.21 12.60
N ALA A 212 2.68 -7.32 11.82
CA ALA A 212 3.32 -6.07 11.38
C ALA A 212 3.62 -5.12 12.55
N ALA A 213 2.64 -4.91 13.45
CA ALA A 213 2.80 -4.13 14.68
C ALA A 213 3.89 -4.72 15.59
N ALA A 214 3.87 -6.03 15.78
CA ALA A 214 4.86 -6.76 16.57
C ALA A 214 6.27 -6.62 15.98
N GLY A 215 6.41 -6.71 14.66
CA GLY A 215 7.69 -6.51 13.97
C GLY A 215 8.30 -5.13 14.24
N MET A 216 7.50 -4.06 14.11
CA MET A 216 7.94 -2.70 14.42
C MET A 216 8.30 -2.54 15.89
N SER A 217 7.42 -3.01 16.78
CA SER A 217 7.62 -2.89 18.23
C SER A 217 8.85 -3.64 18.72
N ALA A 218 9.12 -4.82 18.15
CA ALA A 218 10.31 -5.60 18.44
C ALA A 218 11.61 -4.95 17.97
N THR A 219 11.56 -4.17 16.89
CA THR A 219 12.77 -3.51 16.35
C THR A 219 13.17 -2.29 17.18
N PHE A 220 12.19 -1.48 17.60
CA PHE A 220 12.43 -0.17 18.22
C PHE A 220 12.07 -0.06 19.70
N SER A 221 11.51 -1.09 20.30
CA SER A 221 10.91 -1.00 21.65
C SER A 221 9.80 0.07 21.72
N THR A 222 8.95 0.14 20.66
CA THR A 222 7.88 1.14 20.50
C THR A 222 6.52 0.47 20.41
N PRO A 223 5.96 -0.03 21.52
CA PRO A 223 4.72 -0.79 21.52
C PRO A 223 3.50 0.04 21.08
N ILE A 224 3.41 1.31 21.47
CA ILE A 224 2.25 2.15 21.15
C ILE A 224 2.30 2.54 19.67
N ALA A 225 3.44 3.02 19.17
CA ALA A 225 3.60 3.39 17.78
C ALA A 225 3.39 2.20 16.83
N GLY A 226 3.80 0.98 17.21
CA GLY A 226 3.54 -0.23 16.45
C GLY A 226 2.04 -0.53 16.30
N VAL A 227 1.25 -0.39 17.36
CA VAL A 227 -0.20 -0.54 17.33
C VAL A 227 -0.85 0.52 16.43
N ILE A 228 -0.45 1.78 16.59
CA ILE A 228 -1.03 2.90 15.83
C ILE A 228 -0.67 2.79 14.35
N LEU A 229 0.57 2.41 14.01
CA LEU A 229 1.00 2.16 12.63
C LEU A 229 0.12 1.11 11.96
N ALA A 230 -0.17 0.01 12.65
CA ALA A 230 -1.01 -1.03 12.10
C ALA A 230 -2.46 -0.56 11.88
N ILE A 231 -2.96 0.36 12.71
CA ILE A 231 -4.28 0.97 12.56
C ILE A 231 -4.27 1.95 11.38
N GLU A 232 -3.30 2.89 11.33
CA GLU A 232 -3.25 3.94 10.31
C GLU A 232 -2.88 3.43 8.91
N LEU A 233 -1.95 2.47 8.80
CA LEU A 233 -1.40 2.06 7.51
C LEU A 233 -1.91 0.70 7.00
N LEU A 234 -2.48 -0.17 7.86
CA LEU A 234 -2.86 -1.51 7.44
C LEU A 234 -4.35 -1.80 7.60
N LEU A 235 -4.92 -1.46 8.75
CA LEU A 235 -6.31 -1.79 9.04
C LEU A 235 -7.28 -0.72 8.53
N PHE A 236 -6.88 0.55 8.61
CA PHE A 236 -7.74 1.72 8.34
C PHE A 236 -9.03 1.71 9.17
N GLU A 237 -9.02 1.02 10.34
CA GLU A 237 -10.14 0.95 11.25
C GLU A 237 -9.68 0.95 12.71
N PHE A 238 -10.41 1.62 13.58
CA PHE A 238 -10.21 1.60 15.03
C PHE A 238 -11.40 0.90 15.70
N LYS A 239 -11.30 -0.44 15.88
CA LYS A 239 -12.32 -1.26 16.49
C LYS A 239 -11.73 -2.11 17.61
N SER A 240 -12.47 -2.34 18.69
CA SER A 240 -12.00 -3.16 19.83
C SER A 240 -11.57 -4.56 19.40
N ARG A 241 -12.18 -5.14 18.37
CA ARG A 241 -11.84 -6.46 17.81
C ARG A 241 -10.42 -6.52 17.22
N SER A 242 -9.92 -5.37 16.75
CA SER A 242 -8.58 -5.24 16.17
C SER A 242 -7.58 -4.74 17.22
N PHE A 243 -7.99 -3.76 18.03
CA PHE A 243 -7.12 -3.09 19.00
C PHE A 243 -6.58 -4.04 20.08
N ILE A 244 -7.43 -4.89 20.70
CA ILE A 244 -7.00 -5.80 21.78
C ILE A 244 -5.91 -6.78 21.30
N PRO A 245 -6.07 -7.53 20.19
CA PRO A 245 -5.02 -8.41 19.68
C PRO A 245 -3.74 -7.65 19.29
N LEU A 246 -3.85 -6.43 18.71
CA LEU A 246 -2.70 -5.60 18.35
C LEU A 246 -1.86 -5.24 19.58
N VAL A 247 -2.50 -4.78 20.66
CA VAL A 247 -1.81 -4.42 21.89
C VAL A 247 -1.09 -5.63 22.48
N ILE A 248 -1.75 -6.80 22.52
CA ILE A 248 -1.15 -8.04 23.03
C ILE A 248 0.10 -8.42 22.22
N ALA A 249 0.00 -8.44 20.88
CA ALA A 249 1.12 -8.80 20.01
C ALA A 249 2.29 -7.83 20.14
N SER A 250 2.00 -6.54 20.12
CA SER A 250 3.00 -5.47 20.24
C SER A 250 3.72 -5.49 21.58
N THR A 251 2.98 -5.64 22.68
CA THR A 251 3.54 -5.68 24.03
C THR A 251 4.44 -6.89 24.24
N LEU A 252 4.00 -8.09 23.79
CA LEU A 252 4.82 -9.30 23.92
C LEU A 252 6.07 -9.25 23.04
N ALA A 253 5.97 -8.67 21.83
CA ALA A 253 7.12 -8.46 20.97
C ALA A 253 8.14 -7.49 21.59
N THR A 254 7.66 -6.42 22.23
CA THR A 254 8.51 -5.48 22.97
C THR A 254 9.15 -6.16 24.20
N ALA A 255 8.43 -7.03 24.91
CA ALA A 255 9.00 -7.80 26.02
C ALA A 255 10.16 -8.69 25.56
N VAL A 256 10.04 -9.33 24.39
CA VAL A 256 11.16 -10.10 23.79
C VAL A 256 12.34 -9.17 23.45
N HIS A 257 12.07 -7.98 22.86
CA HIS A 257 13.12 -6.99 22.60
C HIS A 257 13.87 -6.61 23.88
N VAL A 258 13.14 -6.23 24.94
CA VAL A 258 13.73 -5.83 26.22
C VAL A 258 14.59 -6.94 26.81
N GLN A 259 14.16 -8.19 26.70
CA GLN A 259 14.90 -9.34 27.19
C GLN A 259 16.19 -9.62 26.40
N LEU A 260 16.17 -9.44 25.08
CA LEU A 260 17.30 -9.82 24.20
C LEU A 260 18.24 -8.66 23.85
N LEU A 261 17.73 -7.43 23.76
CA LEU A 261 18.46 -6.24 23.32
C LEU A 261 18.59 -5.16 24.40
N GLY A 262 17.85 -5.29 25.52
CA GLY A 262 17.89 -4.35 26.62
C GLY A 262 16.70 -3.38 26.66
N SER A 263 16.56 -2.67 27.79
CA SER A 263 15.41 -1.81 28.10
C SER A 263 15.63 -0.32 27.84
N GLY A 264 16.80 0.08 27.30
CA GLY A 264 17.12 1.49 27.01
C GLY A 264 16.26 2.10 25.88
N PRO A 265 16.16 3.43 25.77
CA PRO A 265 15.63 4.07 24.58
C PRO A 265 16.53 3.76 23.39
N MET A 266 15.96 3.68 22.19
CA MET A 266 16.73 3.42 20.96
C MET A 266 17.77 4.52 20.70
N PHE A 267 17.41 5.75 20.98
CA PHE A 267 18.31 6.91 20.97
C PHE A 267 18.32 7.53 22.35
N ALA A 268 19.42 7.34 23.07
CA ALA A 268 19.67 8.07 24.30
C ALA A 268 20.01 9.52 23.95
N VAL A 269 19.06 10.41 24.13
CA VAL A 269 19.21 11.85 23.91
C VAL A 269 19.40 12.53 25.26
N ALA A 270 20.40 13.41 25.38
CA ALA A 270 20.51 14.26 26.56
C ALA A 270 19.21 15.09 26.70
N ALA A 271 18.79 15.37 27.93
CA ALA A 271 17.63 16.20 28.18
C ALA A 271 17.81 17.56 27.47
N VAL A 272 16.95 17.80 26.46
CA VAL A 272 17.05 18.98 25.60
C VAL A 272 15.88 19.90 25.91
N ASP A 273 16.15 21.20 26.04
CA ASP A 273 15.09 22.21 26.10
C ASP A 273 14.56 22.50 24.69
N PHE A 274 13.26 22.29 24.49
CA PHE A 274 12.57 22.60 23.23
C PHE A 274 12.24 24.09 23.08
N GLY A 275 12.60 24.93 24.06
CA GLY A 275 12.48 26.39 24.00
C GLY A 275 11.04 26.93 23.95
N ILE A 276 10.05 26.15 24.36
CA ILE A 276 8.65 26.56 24.34
C ILE A 276 8.35 27.50 25.51
N PRO A 277 7.60 28.62 25.28
CA PRO A 277 6.90 29.01 24.04
C PRO A 277 7.70 29.81 23.03
N LYS A 278 8.91 30.28 23.36
CA LYS A 278 9.69 31.23 22.52
C LYS A 278 10.07 30.63 21.16
N ALA A 279 10.31 29.35 21.07
CA ALA A 279 10.68 28.66 19.83
C ALA A 279 9.50 28.33 18.91
N LEU A 280 8.24 28.54 19.32
CA LEU A 280 7.05 28.20 18.54
C LEU A 280 7.05 28.78 17.11
N PRO A 281 7.38 30.06 16.84
CA PRO A 281 7.41 30.59 15.48
C PRO A 281 8.39 29.83 14.57
N PHE A 282 9.51 29.39 15.12
CA PHE A 282 10.51 28.63 14.36
C PHE A 282 10.03 27.19 14.08
N TYR A 283 9.26 26.58 14.99
CA TYR A 283 8.61 25.30 14.74
C TYR A 283 7.53 25.40 13.65
N LEU A 284 6.75 26.48 13.58
CA LEU A 284 5.79 26.70 12.49
C LEU A 284 6.49 26.72 11.12
N LEU A 285 7.59 27.46 11.00
CA LEU A 285 8.38 27.52 9.77
C LEU A 285 9.02 26.15 9.45
N LEU A 286 9.54 25.44 10.47
CA LEU A 286 10.07 24.10 10.31
C LEU A 286 9.00 23.14 9.75
N GLY A 287 7.75 23.25 10.20
CA GLY A 287 6.63 22.44 9.70
C GLY A 287 6.42 22.57 8.20
N VAL A 288 6.47 23.81 7.69
CA VAL A 288 6.37 24.07 6.24
C VAL A 288 7.55 23.41 5.50
N ILE A 289 8.78 23.60 6.00
CA ILE A 289 9.99 23.03 5.40
C ILE A 289 9.93 21.50 5.40
N CYS A 290 9.51 20.88 6.50
CA CYS A 290 9.35 19.44 6.62
C CYS A 290 8.30 18.89 5.65
N GLY A 291 7.17 19.59 5.48
CA GLY A 291 6.15 19.19 4.51
C GLY A 291 6.65 19.24 3.07
N LEU A 292 7.35 20.32 2.69
CA LEU A 292 7.98 20.44 1.37
C LEU A 292 9.08 19.36 1.16
N ALA A 293 9.87 19.07 2.20
CA ALA A 293 10.87 18.00 2.15
C ALA A 293 10.22 16.61 1.96
N ALA A 294 9.10 16.32 2.62
CA ALA A 294 8.33 15.09 2.48
C ALA A 294 7.82 14.90 1.04
N VAL A 295 7.24 15.97 0.45
CA VAL A 295 6.79 15.98 -0.95
C VAL A 295 7.95 15.79 -1.92
N GLY A 296 9.04 16.54 -1.72
CA GLY A 296 10.23 16.47 -2.57
C GLY A 296 10.84 15.08 -2.56
N PHE A 297 10.97 14.47 -1.38
CA PHE A 297 11.51 13.12 -1.21
C PHE A 297 10.63 12.06 -1.90
N SER A 298 9.31 12.12 -1.66
CA SER A 298 8.36 11.18 -2.27
C SER A 298 8.40 11.24 -3.80
N ARG A 299 8.35 12.43 -4.38
CA ARG A 299 8.44 12.62 -5.83
C ARG A 299 9.77 12.18 -6.40
N ALA A 300 10.88 12.47 -5.71
CA ALA A 300 12.21 12.08 -6.16
C ALA A 300 12.40 10.55 -6.15
N LEU A 301 11.84 9.86 -5.15
CA LEU A 301 11.89 8.40 -5.08
C LEU A 301 11.16 7.77 -6.27
N TYR A 302 9.92 8.17 -6.53
CA TYR A 302 9.14 7.63 -7.63
C TYR A 302 9.67 8.04 -9.01
N TRP A 303 10.22 9.25 -9.13
CA TRP A 303 10.94 9.65 -10.32
C TRP A 303 12.16 8.74 -10.58
N ALA A 304 12.91 8.38 -9.55
CA ALA A 304 14.06 7.47 -9.70
C ALA A 304 13.58 6.06 -10.11
N GLU A 305 12.48 5.55 -9.51
CA GLU A 305 11.86 4.28 -9.90
C GLU A 305 11.49 4.28 -11.40
N ASP A 306 10.81 5.36 -11.87
CA ASP A 306 10.46 5.55 -13.28
C ASP A 306 11.68 5.59 -14.22
N GLN A 307 12.83 6.11 -13.76
CA GLN A 307 14.04 6.10 -14.59
C GLN A 307 14.64 4.69 -14.70
N PHE A 308 14.63 3.91 -13.62
CA PHE A 308 15.10 2.52 -13.68
C PHE A 308 14.22 1.66 -14.58
N GLU A 309 12.90 1.84 -14.55
CA GLU A 309 11.95 1.13 -15.43
C GLU A 309 12.18 1.39 -16.93
N LYS A 310 12.74 2.55 -17.29
CA LYS A 310 13.07 2.89 -18.68
C LYS A 310 14.40 2.29 -19.17
N LEU A 311 15.19 1.68 -18.29
CA LEU A 311 16.48 1.11 -18.70
C LEU A 311 16.25 -0.14 -19.59
N PRO A 312 16.93 -0.23 -20.76
CA PRO A 312 16.78 -1.35 -21.69
C PRO A 312 17.58 -2.60 -21.23
N ILE A 313 17.53 -2.91 -19.94
CA ILE A 313 18.24 -4.02 -19.29
C ILE A 313 17.31 -4.76 -18.36
N ASP A 314 17.62 -6.04 -18.13
CA ASP A 314 16.83 -6.90 -17.23
C ASP A 314 16.82 -6.33 -15.80
N GLU A 315 15.65 -6.38 -15.16
CA GLU A 315 15.42 -5.90 -13.79
C GLU A 315 16.36 -6.51 -12.74
N LEU A 316 16.98 -7.65 -13.04
CA LEU A 316 17.95 -8.30 -12.16
C LEU A 316 19.16 -7.37 -11.89
N TRP A 317 19.56 -6.55 -12.87
CA TRP A 317 20.73 -5.70 -12.80
C TRP A 317 20.47 -4.35 -12.13
N TRP A 318 19.22 -3.91 -12.04
CA TRP A 318 18.85 -2.60 -11.48
C TRP A 318 19.39 -2.39 -10.05
N PRO A 319 19.21 -3.35 -9.11
CA PRO A 319 19.76 -3.19 -7.76
C PRO A 319 21.28 -3.03 -7.73
N ALA A 320 22.01 -3.69 -8.64
CA ALA A 320 23.47 -3.55 -8.72
C ALA A 320 23.90 -2.17 -9.22
N ILE A 321 23.17 -1.59 -10.17
CA ILE A 321 23.42 -0.23 -10.68
C ILE A 321 23.13 0.81 -9.60
N GLY A 322 21.98 0.68 -8.90
CA GLY A 322 21.66 1.54 -7.76
C GLY A 322 22.72 1.45 -6.65
N ALA A 323 23.20 0.24 -6.38
CA ALA A 323 24.24 -0.03 -5.41
C ALA A 323 25.62 0.53 -5.81
N LEU A 324 25.92 0.60 -7.12
CA LEU A 324 27.15 1.27 -7.60
C LEU A 324 27.09 2.78 -7.28
N GLY A 325 25.95 3.43 -7.53
CA GLY A 325 25.73 4.83 -7.16
C GLY A 325 25.91 5.05 -5.65
N LEU A 326 25.32 4.16 -4.84
CA LEU A 326 25.51 4.15 -3.40
C LEU A 326 26.99 4.00 -3.01
N GLY A 327 27.68 3.02 -3.60
CA GLY A 327 29.10 2.75 -3.30
C GLY A 327 29.99 3.96 -3.55
N ILE A 328 29.75 4.68 -4.66
CA ILE A 328 30.45 5.94 -4.98
C ILE A 328 30.18 7.00 -3.93
N ILE A 329 28.91 7.25 -3.58
CA ILE A 329 28.52 8.22 -2.54
C ILE A 329 29.13 7.85 -1.20
N GLY A 330 29.05 6.57 -0.82
CA GLY A 330 29.55 6.05 0.44
C GLY A 330 31.08 6.07 0.57
N TYR A 331 31.81 5.98 -0.52
CA TYR A 331 33.27 6.14 -0.54
C TYR A 331 33.68 7.55 -0.07
N PHE A 332 32.95 8.58 -0.53
CA PHE A 332 33.21 9.96 -0.10
C PHE A 332 32.54 10.32 1.24
N VAL A 333 31.40 9.72 1.55
CA VAL A 333 30.60 9.98 2.76
C VAL A 333 30.26 8.66 3.45
N PRO A 334 31.17 8.02 4.18
CA PRO A 334 30.96 6.68 4.77
C PRO A 334 29.75 6.59 5.73
N ARG A 335 29.27 7.71 6.27
CA ARG A 335 28.07 7.77 7.14
C ARG A 335 26.77 7.39 6.41
N VAL A 336 26.76 7.27 5.07
CA VAL A 336 25.58 6.82 4.32
C VAL A 336 25.41 5.30 4.35
N PHE A 337 26.48 4.53 4.60
CA PHE A 337 26.41 3.08 4.62
C PHE A 337 25.56 2.54 5.77
N GLY A 338 24.83 1.48 5.48
CA GLY A 338 24.00 0.75 6.44
C GLY A 338 22.86 1.58 7.02
N VAL A 339 22.33 1.16 8.13
CA VAL A 339 21.16 1.80 8.78
C VAL A 339 21.50 3.22 9.27
N GLY A 340 22.64 3.40 9.96
CA GLY A 340 23.13 4.68 10.41
C GLY A 340 22.55 5.18 11.75
N TYR A 341 22.13 4.27 12.64
CA TYR A 341 21.60 4.64 13.96
C TYR A 341 22.59 5.45 14.79
N ASP A 342 23.87 5.15 14.72
CA ASP A 342 24.96 5.91 15.33
C ASP A 342 25.02 7.37 14.86
N THR A 343 24.83 7.59 13.55
CA THR A 343 24.81 8.93 12.97
C THR A 343 23.54 9.69 13.38
N ILE A 344 22.38 9.01 13.46
CA ILE A 344 21.14 9.61 13.99
C ILE A 344 21.36 10.04 15.43
N GLY A 345 21.94 9.18 16.27
CA GLY A 345 22.30 9.52 17.65
C GLY A 345 23.23 10.74 17.76
N ASP A 346 24.27 10.80 16.91
CA ASP A 346 25.17 11.95 16.83
C ASP A 346 24.41 13.26 16.48
N ILE A 347 23.45 13.20 15.53
CA ILE A 347 22.61 14.34 15.12
C ILE A 347 21.70 14.80 16.27
N LEU A 348 20.99 13.87 16.90
CA LEU A 348 20.04 14.17 17.98
C LEU A 348 20.74 14.74 19.21
N ASN A 349 22.00 14.36 19.46
CA ASN A 349 22.83 14.92 20.52
C ASN A 349 23.54 16.23 20.12
N GLY A 350 23.28 16.76 18.91
CA GLY A 350 23.85 18.03 18.44
C GLY A 350 25.39 18.02 18.25
N SER A 351 25.98 16.83 18.09
CA SER A 351 27.45 16.66 18.05
C SER A 351 28.07 16.97 16.67
N LEU A 352 27.24 17.15 15.60
CA LEU A 352 27.71 17.35 14.24
C LEU A 352 27.71 18.83 13.84
N ALA A 353 28.80 19.27 13.19
CA ALA A 353 28.90 20.59 12.63
C ALA A 353 27.94 20.79 11.43
N LEU A 354 27.50 22.02 11.17
CA LEU A 354 26.55 22.39 10.10
C LEU A 354 26.96 21.83 8.74
N LYS A 355 28.23 21.95 8.34
CA LYS A 355 28.74 21.43 7.06
C LYS A 355 28.49 19.92 6.92
N LEU A 356 28.76 19.17 7.99
CA LEU A 356 28.58 17.71 7.98
C LEU A 356 27.10 17.33 7.98
N LEU A 357 26.24 18.07 8.72
CA LEU A 357 24.79 17.89 8.67
C LEU A 357 24.24 18.03 7.24
N LEU A 358 24.62 19.10 6.53
CA LEU A 358 24.19 19.33 5.14
C LEU A 358 24.68 18.23 4.20
N VAL A 359 25.93 17.80 4.34
CA VAL A 359 26.50 16.70 3.54
C VAL A 359 25.74 15.39 3.81
N VAL A 360 25.53 15.03 5.06
CA VAL A 360 24.82 13.79 5.44
C VAL A 360 23.36 13.84 4.99
N MET A 361 22.68 14.99 5.15
CA MET A 361 21.31 15.21 4.71
C MET A 361 21.14 14.86 3.22
N VAL A 362 21.96 15.45 2.37
CA VAL A 362 21.86 15.25 0.92
C VAL A 362 22.37 13.88 0.51
N ALA A 363 23.53 13.47 1.00
CA ALA A 363 24.17 12.21 0.61
C ALA A 363 23.30 10.99 0.99
N LYS A 364 22.70 10.98 2.20
CA LYS A 364 21.82 9.88 2.63
C LYS A 364 20.53 9.86 1.85
N ALA A 365 19.91 11.03 1.59
CA ALA A 365 18.71 11.13 0.79
C ALA A 365 18.93 10.63 -0.65
N VAL A 366 20.01 11.09 -1.32
CA VAL A 366 20.32 10.65 -2.69
C VAL A 366 20.68 9.16 -2.74
N ALA A 367 21.50 8.68 -1.80
CA ALA A 367 21.84 7.27 -1.71
C ALA A 367 20.60 6.39 -1.54
N LEU A 368 19.65 6.79 -0.68
CA LEU A 368 18.40 6.07 -0.49
C LEU A 368 17.53 6.09 -1.76
N ILE A 369 17.34 7.26 -2.37
CA ILE A 369 16.49 7.41 -3.57
C ILE A 369 17.02 6.55 -4.72
N VAL A 370 18.34 6.57 -4.99
CA VAL A 370 18.94 5.78 -6.06
C VAL A 370 18.87 4.29 -5.75
N SER A 371 19.20 3.89 -4.53
CA SER A 371 19.23 2.47 -4.15
C SER A 371 17.83 1.86 -4.06
N LEU A 372 16.86 2.57 -3.46
CA LEU A 372 15.49 2.06 -3.33
C LEU A 372 14.74 2.12 -4.66
N GLY A 373 14.93 3.20 -5.43
CA GLY A 373 14.37 3.36 -6.77
C GLY A 373 14.85 2.29 -7.76
N SER A 374 16.03 1.69 -7.53
CA SER A 374 16.51 0.55 -8.31
C SER A 374 15.79 -0.79 -7.99
N GLY A 375 14.80 -0.80 -7.10
CA GLY A 375 14.08 -2.00 -6.72
C GLY A 375 14.81 -2.92 -5.74
N THR A 376 15.81 -2.42 -5.00
CA THR A 376 16.49 -3.15 -3.94
C THR A 376 15.54 -3.39 -2.75
N SER A 377 15.85 -4.39 -1.92
CA SER A 377 15.09 -4.73 -0.71
C SER A 377 15.63 -3.97 0.50
N GLY A 378 14.82 -3.09 1.11
CA GLY A 378 15.24 -2.37 2.31
C GLY A 378 14.19 -1.38 2.82
N GLY A 379 14.23 -1.01 4.10
CA GLY A 379 13.33 -0.04 4.72
C GLY A 379 13.75 1.40 4.45
N LEU A 380 12.78 2.30 4.34
CA LEU A 380 13.02 3.73 4.08
C LEU A 380 12.99 4.61 5.34
N LEU A 381 12.53 4.06 6.49
CA LEU A 381 12.30 4.84 7.71
C LEU A 381 13.59 5.44 8.27
N ALA A 382 14.56 4.60 8.68
CA ALA A 382 15.80 5.07 9.30
C ALA A 382 16.61 6.02 8.41
N PRO A 383 16.80 5.79 7.10
CA PRO A 383 17.51 6.75 6.27
C PRO A 383 16.77 8.07 6.05
N MET A 384 15.45 8.06 5.97
CA MET A 384 14.66 9.29 5.97
C MET A 384 14.80 10.03 7.30
N PHE A 385 14.78 9.31 8.42
CA PHE A 385 15.02 9.89 9.74
C PHE A 385 16.38 10.56 9.82
N MET A 386 17.43 9.92 9.34
CA MET A 386 18.77 10.53 9.31
C MET A 386 18.79 11.84 8.49
N SER A 387 18.20 11.82 7.30
CA SER A 387 18.18 12.99 6.43
C SER A 387 17.33 14.12 7.00
N SER A 388 16.16 13.81 7.55
CA SER A 388 15.26 14.81 8.14
C SER A 388 15.74 15.33 9.49
N ALA A 389 16.36 14.48 10.33
CA ALA A 389 17.03 14.94 11.54
C ALA A 389 18.17 15.92 11.22
N ALA A 390 18.98 15.59 10.19
CA ALA A 390 20.03 16.50 9.72
C ALA A 390 19.47 17.82 9.18
N LEU A 391 18.31 17.80 8.50
CA LEU A 391 17.58 19.00 8.06
C LEU A 391 17.18 19.86 9.26
N GLY A 392 16.54 19.27 10.27
CA GLY A 392 16.10 20.00 11.47
C GLY A 392 17.25 20.58 12.28
N GLY A 393 18.34 19.78 12.48
CA GLY A 393 19.54 20.25 13.16
C GLY A 393 20.24 21.39 12.40
N ALA A 394 20.37 21.28 11.08
CA ALA A 394 20.94 22.33 10.25
C ALA A 394 20.08 23.59 10.25
N TYR A 395 18.75 23.44 10.17
CA TYR A 395 17.80 24.53 10.29
C TYR A 395 17.99 25.31 11.60
N ALA A 396 18.02 24.61 12.74
CA ALA A 396 18.23 25.25 14.04
C ALA A 396 19.55 26.01 14.09
N MET A 397 20.67 25.42 13.64
CA MET A 397 21.99 26.07 13.61
C MET A 397 22.00 27.31 12.71
N VAL A 398 21.30 27.29 11.57
CA VAL A 398 21.20 28.44 10.68
C VAL A 398 20.36 29.56 11.32
N ILE A 399 19.21 29.24 11.89
CA ILE A 399 18.33 30.22 12.53
C ILE A 399 19.00 30.85 13.77
N ASP A 400 19.66 30.01 14.60
CA ASP A 400 20.36 30.52 15.81
C ASP A 400 21.45 31.53 15.47
N ARG A 401 22.05 31.46 14.26
CA ARG A 401 23.01 32.47 13.80
C ARG A 401 22.39 33.84 13.55
N PHE A 402 21.11 33.88 13.18
CA PHE A 402 20.38 35.13 12.95
C PHE A 402 19.61 35.58 14.20
N PHE A 403 19.23 34.66 15.07
CA PHE A 403 18.44 34.90 16.28
C PHE A 403 19.08 34.23 17.50
N PRO A 404 20.30 34.60 17.92
CA PRO A 404 21.00 33.94 19.03
C PRO A 404 20.24 33.97 20.36
N ALA A 405 19.40 35.00 20.56
CA ALA A 405 18.56 35.11 21.74
C ALA A 405 17.47 34.06 21.87
N ALA A 406 17.18 33.31 20.79
CA ALA A 406 16.21 32.25 20.80
C ALA A 406 16.74 30.94 21.44
N GLY A 407 18.08 30.77 21.47
CA GLY A 407 18.74 29.65 22.13
C GLY A 407 18.25 28.28 21.60
N LEU A 408 18.16 28.12 20.28
CA LEU A 408 17.60 26.93 19.66
C LEU A 408 18.53 25.74 19.78
N ALA A 409 18.05 24.64 20.38
CA ALA A 409 18.81 23.41 20.51
C ALA A 409 18.74 22.56 19.22
N PRO A 410 19.86 22.34 18.47
CA PRO A 410 19.83 21.60 17.22
C PRO A 410 19.25 20.18 17.33
N GLY A 411 19.49 19.49 18.45
CA GLY A 411 18.95 18.15 18.71
C GLY A 411 17.43 18.13 18.85
N ALA A 412 16.82 19.16 19.48
CA ALA A 412 15.37 19.29 19.60
C ALA A 412 14.71 19.41 18.22
N PHE A 413 15.22 20.33 17.37
CA PHE A 413 14.72 20.53 16.02
C PHE A 413 14.98 19.32 15.12
N ALA A 414 16.09 18.61 15.32
CA ALA A 414 16.41 17.37 14.62
C ALA A 414 15.37 16.27 14.92
N LEU A 415 15.03 16.08 16.20
CA LEU A 415 14.02 15.08 16.62
C LEU A 415 12.64 15.41 16.03
N VAL A 416 12.26 16.67 16.11
CA VAL A 416 10.94 17.12 15.61
C VAL A 416 10.85 16.97 14.09
N ALA A 417 11.89 17.37 13.34
CA ALA A 417 11.92 17.23 11.89
C ALA A 417 11.92 15.76 11.46
N MET A 418 12.60 14.88 12.20
CA MET A 418 12.65 13.44 11.97
C MET A 418 11.25 12.83 11.96
N GLY A 419 10.42 13.09 12.96
CA GLY A 419 9.04 12.62 13.04
C GLY A 419 8.13 13.27 12.00
N ALA A 420 8.27 14.59 11.81
CA ALA A 420 7.39 15.36 10.95
C ALA A 420 7.53 15.04 9.46
N VAL A 421 8.77 14.91 8.94
CA VAL A 421 8.98 14.60 7.50
C VAL A 421 8.43 13.23 7.16
N PHE A 422 8.69 12.22 7.99
CA PHE A 422 8.22 10.89 7.71
C PHE A 422 6.71 10.74 7.94
N GLY A 423 6.16 11.36 9.00
CA GLY A 423 4.73 11.40 9.26
C GLY A 423 3.96 11.97 8.08
N ALA A 424 4.41 13.12 7.55
CA ALA A 424 3.83 13.77 6.38
C ALA A 424 4.01 12.95 5.09
N ALA A 425 5.18 12.34 4.86
CA ALA A 425 5.43 11.54 3.67
C ALA A 425 4.58 10.26 3.64
N SER A 426 4.36 9.62 4.79
CA SER A 426 3.61 8.37 4.93
C SER A 426 2.11 8.57 5.11
N ARG A 427 1.64 9.77 5.44
CA ARG A 427 0.28 10.06 5.88
C ARG A 427 -0.11 9.32 7.16
N ALA A 428 0.84 9.14 8.05
CA ALA A 428 0.67 8.49 9.34
C ALA A 428 1.17 9.41 10.45
N ALA A 429 0.59 10.61 10.52
CA ALA A 429 1.04 11.68 11.41
C ALA A 429 1.01 11.24 12.88
N PHE A 430 -0.07 10.61 13.31
CA PHE A 430 -0.21 10.18 14.70
C PHE A 430 0.79 9.09 15.08
N THR A 431 1.01 8.11 14.20
CA THR A 431 2.05 7.09 14.39
C THR A 431 3.42 7.73 14.65
N PHE A 432 3.84 8.70 13.83
CA PHE A 432 5.20 9.22 13.91
C PHE A 432 5.41 10.28 14.97
N ILE A 433 4.36 10.93 15.45
CA ILE A 433 4.40 11.71 16.70
C ILE A 433 4.73 10.79 17.88
N ILE A 434 3.97 9.70 18.04
CA ILE A 434 4.18 8.73 19.14
C ILE A 434 5.50 7.99 18.96
N PHE A 435 5.86 7.61 17.74
CA PHE A 435 7.11 6.91 17.47
C PHE A 435 8.34 7.73 17.88
N ALA A 436 8.42 9.01 17.49
CA ALA A 436 9.53 9.88 17.84
C ALA A 436 9.64 10.06 19.37
N PHE A 437 8.52 10.13 20.07
CA PHE A 437 8.45 10.14 21.51
C PHE A 437 8.95 8.80 22.12
N GLU A 438 8.47 7.66 21.65
CA GLU A 438 8.83 6.36 22.24
C GLU A 438 10.31 6.00 22.07
N ILE A 439 10.92 6.31 20.91
CA ILE A 439 12.34 5.98 20.66
C ILE A 439 13.33 6.82 21.48
N THR A 440 12.91 7.99 21.96
CA THR A 440 13.74 8.90 22.79
C THR A 440 13.30 8.92 24.25
N ARG A 441 12.04 8.59 24.52
CA ARG A 441 11.37 8.69 25.83
C ARG A 441 11.37 10.11 26.42
N ASP A 442 11.47 11.13 25.57
CA ASP A 442 11.41 12.53 25.99
C ASP A 442 10.00 13.10 25.75
N TYR A 443 9.23 13.22 26.84
CA TYR A 443 7.86 13.73 26.79
C TYR A 443 7.79 15.20 26.36
N ASN A 444 8.83 15.99 26.60
CA ASN A 444 8.87 17.41 26.22
C ASN A 444 8.83 17.61 24.69
N SER A 445 9.18 16.58 23.94
CA SER A 445 9.13 16.59 22.47
C SER A 445 7.71 16.53 21.90
N VAL A 446 6.72 16.07 22.68
CA VAL A 446 5.35 15.77 22.15
C VAL A 446 4.67 17.02 21.59
N LEU A 447 4.72 18.16 22.30
CA LEU A 447 4.05 19.39 21.87
C LEU A 447 4.61 19.93 20.52
N PRO A 448 5.93 20.13 20.36
CA PRO A 448 6.47 20.57 19.08
C PRO A 448 6.32 19.51 17.98
N LEU A 449 6.40 18.21 18.29
CA LEU A 449 6.13 17.13 17.34
C LEU A 449 4.70 17.21 16.79
N MET A 450 3.70 17.37 17.65
CA MET A 450 2.30 17.51 17.21
C MET A 450 2.14 18.69 16.26
N LEU A 451 2.66 19.86 16.64
CA LEU A 451 2.51 21.07 15.84
C LEU A 451 3.19 20.94 14.47
N VAL A 452 4.45 20.56 14.45
CA VAL A 452 5.26 20.50 13.22
C VAL A 452 4.77 19.38 12.30
N THR A 453 4.40 18.21 12.85
CA THR A 453 3.94 17.07 12.04
C THR A 453 2.60 17.39 11.37
N VAL A 454 1.65 18.00 12.08
CA VAL A 454 0.34 18.35 11.50
C VAL A 454 0.48 19.42 10.40
N ILE A 455 1.35 20.42 10.60
CA ILE A 455 1.64 21.42 9.56
C ILE A 455 2.30 20.76 8.36
N ALA A 456 3.28 19.91 8.59
CA ALA A 456 3.98 19.19 7.51
C ALA A 456 3.02 18.28 6.73
N ASP A 457 2.13 17.57 7.40
CA ASP A 457 1.12 16.73 6.76
C ASP A 457 0.11 17.57 5.96
N GLY A 458 -0.37 18.71 6.49
CA GLY A 458 -1.22 19.66 5.77
C GLY A 458 -0.57 20.17 4.48
N ILE A 459 0.72 20.53 4.52
CA ILE A 459 1.49 20.93 3.32
C ILE A 459 1.60 19.75 2.34
N ALA A 460 1.89 18.55 2.84
CA ALA A 460 1.95 17.36 1.99
C ALA A 460 0.58 17.03 1.34
N MET A 461 -0.53 17.25 2.04
CA MET A 461 -1.89 17.15 1.49
C MET A 461 -2.15 18.12 0.34
N LEU A 462 -1.69 19.35 0.45
CA LEU A 462 -1.85 20.35 -0.61
C LEU A 462 -1.13 19.94 -1.91
N PHE A 463 0.06 19.37 -1.81
CA PHE A 463 0.90 19.06 -2.97
C PHE A 463 0.76 17.62 -3.49
N MET A 464 0.27 16.70 -2.67
CA MET A 464 0.02 15.28 -3.01
C MET A 464 -1.34 14.84 -2.44
N PRO A 465 -2.47 15.34 -2.95
CA PRO A 465 -3.79 15.11 -2.34
C PRO A 465 -4.26 13.65 -2.38
N THR A 466 -3.83 12.88 -3.38
CA THR A 466 -4.36 11.54 -3.66
C THR A 466 -3.40 10.41 -3.35
N SER A 467 -2.16 10.70 -2.96
CA SER A 467 -1.14 9.68 -2.73
C SER A 467 -0.18 10.05 -1.60
N SER A 468 0.56 9.08 -1.13
CA SER A 468 1.65 9.21 -0.16
C SER A 468 2.81 8.33 -0.59
N ILE A 469 3.96 8.44 0.06
CA ILE A 469 5.10 7.54 -0.22
C ILE A 469 4.74 6.06 -0.01
N MET A 470 3.68 5.76 0.77
CA MET A 470 3.20 4.41 1.02
C MET A 470 2.17 3.94 -0.02
N THR A 471 1.35 4.85 -0.54
CA THR A 471 0.18 4.52 -1.36
C THR A 471 0.36 4.76 -2.85
N GLU A 472 1.38 5.53 -3.26
CA GLU A 472 1.64 5.87 -4.68
C GLU A 472 1.74 4.61 -5.56
N LYS A 473 2.48 3.59 -5.10
CA LYS A 473 2.63 2.32 -5.82
C LYS A 473 1.30 1.58 -6.01
N LEU A 474 0.41 1.69 -5.05
CA LEU A 474 -0.95 1.14 -5.11
C LEU A 474 -1.84 1.98 -6.03
N ALA A 475 -1.72 3.31 -5.94
CA ALA A 475 -2.45 4.24 -6.81
C ALA A 475 -2.09 4.05 -8.30
N ARG A 476 -0.81 3.83 -8.63
CA ARG A 476 -0.34 3.48 -9.99
C ARG A 476 -0.92 2.16 -10.50
N ARG A 477 -1.26 1.23 -9.60
CA ARG A 477 -1.97 -0.03 -9.94
C ARG A 477 -3.49 0.12 -9.97
N GLY A 478 -4.03 1.34 -9.85
CA GLY A 478 -5.46 1.63 -9.87
C GLY A 478 -6.15 1.46 -8.51
N LEU A 479 -5.42 1.16 -7.45
CA LEU A 479 -5.94 1.02 -6.10
C LEU A 479 -5.86 2.36 -5.37
N ARG A 480 -6.95 3.12 -5.35
CA ARG A 480 -7.03 4.37 -4.59
C ARG A 480 -7.45 4.07 -3.15
N ILE A 481 -6.65 4.49 -2.20
CA ILE A 481 -6.91 4.34 -0.77
C ILE A 481 -7.34 5.71 -0.26
N HIS A 482 -8.58 5.82 0.19
CA HIS A 482 -9.02 6.94 1.02
C HIS A 482 -8.67 6.58 2.46
N GLN A 483 -7.89 7.44 3.11
CA GLN A 483 -7.43 7.22 4.50
C GLN A 483 -8.47 7.70 5.52
N ASP A 484 -9.75 7.46 5.25
CA ASP A 484 -10.79 7.68 6.24
C ASP A 484 -10.82 6.47 7.18
N TYR A 485 -10.96 6.71 8.48
CA TYR A 485 -10.98 5.67 9.52
C TYR A 485 -12.18 4.70 9.42
N GLU A 486 -13.09 4.92 8.50
CA GLU A 486 -14.15 4.00 8.09
C GLU A 486 -13.93 3.62 6.63
N THR A 487 -13.47 2.40 6.39
CA THR A 487 -13.34 1.87 5.03
C THR A 487 -14.73 1.62 4.47
N ASP A 488 -15.16 2.46 3.54
CA ASP A 488 -16.35 2.18 2.75
C ASP A 488 -16.06 0.98 1.84
N VAL A 489 -16.78 -0.10 2.07
CA VAL A 489 -16.66 -1.36 1.31
C VAL A 489 -16.84 -1.12 -0.19
N LEU A 490 -17.64 -0.13 -0.59
CA LEU A 490 -17.89 0.24 -1.98
C LEU A 490 -16.68 0.87 -2.69
N GLN A 491 -15.68 1.35 -1.94
CA GLN A 491 -14.41 1.85 -2.49
C GLN A 491 -13.45 0.73 -2.94
N GLN A 492 -13.79 -0.53 -2.69
CA GLN A 492 -12.95 -1.69 -3.03
C GLN A 492 -13.54 -2.54 -4.16
N VAL A 493 -14.71 -2.18 -4.67
CA VAL A 493 -15.43 -2.95 -5.68
C VAL A 493 -15.58 -2.10 -6.94
N ALA A 494 -15.15 -2.63 -8.09
CA ALA A 494 -15.34 -1.97 -9.38
C ALA A 494 -16.76 -2.23 -9.91
N VAL A 495 -17.29 -1.29 -10.68
CA VAL A 495 -18.62 -1.40 -11.32
C VAL A 495 -18.77 -2.69 -12.12
N LYS A 496 -17.72 -3.12 -12.85
CA LYS A 496 -17.72 -4.37 -13.65
C LYS A 496 -17.98 -5.64 -12.84
N GLU A 497 -17.66 -5.64 -11.54
CA GLU A 497 -17.87 -6.80 -10.67
C GLU A 497 -19.32 -6.99 -10.25
N THR A 498 -20.15 -5.95 -10.47
CA THR A 498 -21.52 -5.87 -9.94
C THR A 498 -22.54 -5.49 -10.98
N MET A 499 -22.12 -4.90 -12.11
CA MET A 499 -23.03 -4.54 -13.18
C MET A 499 -23.73 -5.78 -13.75
N ASP A 500 -24.98 -5.59 -14.13
CA ASP A 500 -25.72 -6.56 -14.90
C ASP A 500 -25.29 -6.44 -16.39
N VAL A 501 -24.85 -7.56 -16.95
CA VAL A 501 -24.46 -7.63 -18.37
C VAL A 501 -25.67 -7.89 -19.30
N ASP A 502 -26.79 -8.35 -18.72
CA ASP A 502 -28.06 -8.46 -19.42
C ASP A 502 -28.76 -7.08 -19.39
N ILE A 503 -28.49 -6.29 -20.42
CA ILE A 503 -28.91 -4.88 -20.47
C ILE A 503 -30.42 -4.82 -20.75
N PRO A 504 -31.22 -4.23 -19.85
CA PRO A 504 -32.65 -4.04 -20.09
C PRO A 504 -32.85 -2.92 -21.14
N ALA A 505 -32.78 -3.26 -22.42
CA ALA A 505 -32.82 -2.30 -23.50
C ALA A 505 -34.11 -2.38 -24.34
N ILE A 506 -34.54 -1.22 -24.83
CA ILE A 506 -35.66 -1.07 -25.77
C ILE A 506 -35.26 -0.15 -26.94
N SER A 507 -35.93 -0.29 -28.08
CA SER A 507 -35.70 0.57 -29.23
C SER A 507 -36.26 1.99 -29.02
N SER A 508 -35.51 3.00 -29.48
CA SER A 508 -35.96 4.40 -29.48
C SER A 508 -37.23 4.66 -30.28
N GLU A 509 -37.57 3.79 -31.23
CA GLU A 509 -38.76 3.87 -32.08
C GLU A 509 -40.00 3.29 -31.41
N MET A 510 -39.87 2.55 -30.31
CA MET A 510 -41.01 1.97 -29.58
C MET A 510 -41.93 3.07 -29.05
N ARG A 511 -43.24 2.83 -29.09
CA ARG A 511 -44.24 3.74 -28.52
C ARG A 511 -44.47 3.46 -27.03
N VAL A 512 -44.84 4.49 -26.31
CA VAL A 512 -45.16 4.40 -24.88
C VAL A 512 -46.34 3.44 -24.63
N SER A 513 -47.35 3.41 -25.48
CA SER A 513 -48.49 2.47 -25.43
C SER A 513 -48.02 1.02 -25.51
N GLU A 514 -47.10 0.70 -26.45
CA GLU A 514 -46.57 -0.63 -26.63
C GLU A 514 -45.76 -1.06 -25.39
N LEU A 515 -44.92 -0.17 -24.85
CA LEU A 515 -44.15 -0.42 -23.63
C LEU A 515 -45.07 -0.65 -22.43
N ALA A 516 -46.14 0.15 -22.30
CA ALA A 516 -47.10 0.00 -21.22
C ALA A 516 -47.85 -1.36 -21.30
N ASP A 517 -48.22 -1.79 -22.51
CA ASP A 517 -48.86 -3.10 -22.72
C ASP A 517 -47.91 -4.26 -22.38
N ARG A 518 -46.64 -4.15 -22.72
CA ARG A 518 -45.63 -5.16 -22.36
C ARG A 518 -45.40 -5.23 -20.85
N ILE A 519 -45.38 -4.07 -20.16
CA ILE A 519 -45.28 -4.03 -18.69
C ILE A 519 -46.55 -4.64 -18.08
N ALA A 520 -47.76 -4.32 -18.58
CA ALA A 520 -49.01 -4.85 -18.07
C ALA A 520 -49.15 -6.37 -18.25
N ARG A 521 -48.58 -6.93 -19.33
CA ARG A 521 -48.51 -8.38 -19.58
C ARG A 521 -47.38 -9.08 -18.80
N HIS A 522 -46.66 -8.36 -17.95
CA HIS A 522 -45.53 -8.89 -17.17
C HIS A 522 -44.42 -9.49 -18.07
N ASP A 523 -44.19 -8.92 -19.27
CA ASP A 523 -43.10 -9.36 -20.10
C ASP A 523 -41.75 -9.29 -19.35
N PRO A 524 -41.06 -10.42 -19.14
CA PRO A 524 -39.82 -10.46 -18.33
C PRO A 524 -38.72 -9.51 -18.81
N ALA A 525 -38.66 -9.23 -20.12
CA ALA A 525 -37.64 -8.36 -20.71
C ALA A 525 -37.78 -6.89 -20.25
N VAL A 526 -38.98 -6.44 -19.91
CA VAL A 526 -39.25 -5.05 -19.51
C VAL A 526 -39.77 -4.92 -18.07
N SER A 527 -40.32 -5.99 -17.47
CA SER A 527 -40.95 -5.93 -16.16
C SER A 527 -40.00 -6.20 -14.99
N ARG A 528 -38.84 -6.83 -15.22
CA ARG A 528 -37.85 -7.09 -14.16
C ARG A 528 -37.18 -5.84 -13.65
N HIS A 529 -37.01 -4.84 -14.51
CA HIS A 529 -36.29 -3.61 -14.19
C HIS A 529 -37.23 -2.42 -14.08
N GLN A 530 -36.95 -1.50 -13.16
CA GLN A 530 -37.75 -0.29 -12.98
C GLN A 530 -37.38 0.83 -13.97
N GLY A 531 -36.33 0.66 -14.75
CA GLY A 531 -35.87 1.55 -15.79
C GLY A 531 -35.17 0.80 -16.89
N LEU A 532 -35.38 1.23 -18.11
CA LEU A 532 -34.92 0.59 -19.33
C LEU A 532 -34.01 1.54 -20.10
N VAL A 533 -32.93 1.01 -20.67
CA VAL A 533 -32.03 1.75 -21.55
C VAL A 533 -32.70 1.87 -22.93
N ILE A 534 -32.69 3.06 -23.50
CA ILE A 534 -33.19 3.30 -24.86
C ILE A 534 -32.00 3.30 -25.80
N LEU A 535 -32.02 2.43 -26.80
CA LEU A 535 -31.01 2.35 -27.85
C LEU A 535 -31.54 2.91 -29.15
N ASP A 536 -30.65 3.60 -29.89
CA ASP A 536 -30.92 4.01 -31.26
C ASP A 536 -30.89 2.81 -32.25
N PRO A 537 -31.26 2.96 -33.51
CA PRO A 537 -31.21 1.89 -34.52
C PRO A 537 -29.79 1.32 -34.73
N ASP A 538 -28.75 2.08 -34.43
CA ASP A 538 -27.35 1.66 -34.51
C ASP A 538 -26.88 0.94 -33.24
N GLY A 539 -27.75 0.78 -32.22
CA GLY A 539 -27.45 0.10 -30.94
C GLY A 539 -26.71 0.98 -29.92
N ASN A 540 -26.66 2.30 -30.13
CA ASN A 540 -26.03 3.23 -29.20
C ASN A 540 -27.02 3.75 -28.15
N LEU A 541 -26.50 4.22 -27.02
CA LEU A 541 -27.29 4.86 -25.97
C LEU A 541 -27.97 6.14 -26.47
N ALA A 542 -29.29 6.13 -26.50
CA ALA A 542 -30.11 7.28 -26.87
C ALA A 542 -30.83 7.92 -25.68
N GLY A 543 -31.11 7.12 -24.62
CA GLY A 543 -31.85 7.61 -23.47
C GLY A 543 -32.05 6.53 -22.40
N ILE A 544 -32.81 6.90 -21.38
CA ILE A 544 -33.32 6.01 -20.35
C ILE A 544 -34.79 6.35 -20.03
N ILE A 545 -35.62 5.34 -19.81
CA ILE A 545 -37.01 5.54 -19.43
C ILE A 545 -37.34 4.73 -18.17
N THR A 546 -38.11 5.31 -17.27
CA THR A 546 -38.57 4.64 -16.05
C THR A 546 -40.06 4.40 -16.10
N ARG A 547 -40.58 3.53 -15.23
CA ARG A 547 -42.05 3.32 -15.09
C ARG A 547 -42.78 4.61 -14.74
N ALA A 548 -42.16 5.51 -13.96
CA ALA A 548 -42.73 6.80 -13.62
C ALA A 548 -42.86 7.70 -14.87
N ASP A 549 -41.92 7.62 -15.80
CA ASP A 549 -41.97 8.37 -17.06
C ASP A 549 -43.10 7.84 -17.98
N VAL A 550 -43.23 6.52 -18.05
CA VAL A 550 -44.34 5.88 -18.78
C VAL A 550 -45.70 6.33 -18.25
N LEU A 551 -45.89 6.27 -16.90
CA LEU A 551 -47.14 6.72 -16.27
C LEU A 551 -47.43 8.21 -16.53
N ARG A 552 -46.40 9.05 -16.42
CA ARG A 552 -46.47 10.49 -16.64
C ARG A 552 -46.78 10.81 -18.10
N ALA A 553 -46.22 10.03 -19.05
CA ALA A 553 -46.50 10.18 -20.45
C ALA A 553 -47.92 9.78 -20.80
N LEU A 554 -48.46 8.69 -20.27
CA LEU A 554 -49.84 8.25 -20.47
C LEU A 554 -50.88 9.20 -19.85
N ASP A 555 -50.57 9.80 -18.69
CA ASP A 555 -51.41 10.82 -18.07
C ASP A 555 -51.56 12.05 -18.94
N LYS A 556 -50.46 12.50 -19.57
CA LYS A 556 -50.43 13.67 -20.43
C LYS A 556 -50.94 13.38 -21.87
N TYR A 557 -50.66 12.17 -22.39
CA TYR A 557 -51.01 11.70 -23.72
C TYR A 557 -51.68 10.33 -23.62
N PRO A 558 -53.04 10.27 -23.37
CA PRO A 558 -53.74 9.01 -23.10
C PRO A 558 -53.69 7.98 -24.24
N THR A 559 -53.45 8.42 -25.51
CA THR A 559 -53.28 7.51 -26.66
C THR A 559 -51.96 6.75 -26.61
N GLY A 560 -50.97 7.26 -25.85
CA GLY A 560 -49.64 6.67 -25.74
C GLY A 560 -48.83 6.68 -27.05
N ASP A 561 -49.19 7.53 -27.99
CA ASP A 561 -48.55 7.64 -29.31
C ASP A 561 -47.15 8.29 -29.28
N LEU A 562 -46.73 8.79 -28.12
CA LEU A 562 -45.41 9.36 -27.93
C LEU A 562 -44.34 8.27 -28.00
N SER A 563 -43.16 8.60 -28.56
CA SER A 563 -42.02 7.66 -28.53
C SER A 563 -41.48 7.50 -27.10
N VAL A 564 -40.91 6.35 -26.81
CA VAL A 564 -40.25 6.12 -25.51
C VAL A 564 -39.08 7.08 -25.28
N LEU A 565 -38.43 7.54 -26.37
CA LEU A 565 -37.32 8.50 -26.30
C LEU A 565 -37.80 9.91 -25.95
N ASP A 566 -38.99 10.30 -26.37
CA ASP A 566 -39.57 11.61 -26.06
C ASP A 566 -40.20 11.63 -24.67
N ALA A 567 -40.62 10.47 -24.16
CA ALA A 567 -41.13 10.30 -22.80
C ALA A 567 -40.02 10.14 -21.75
N GLY A 568 -38.86 9.62 -22.18
CA GLY A 568 -37.71 9.33 -21.34
C GLY A 568 -36.76 10.52 -21.15
N THR A 569 -35.61 10.24 -20.58
CA THR A 569 -34.51 11.21 -20.38
C THR A 569 -33.41 10.94 -21.40
N ARG A 570 -33.06 11.98 -22.20
CA ARG A 570 -32.01 11.91 -23.24
C ARG A 570 -30.62 12.22 -22.68
N ASP A 571 -30.51 13.08 -21.67
CA ASP A 571 -29.25 13.39 -21.00
C ASP A 571 -29.02 12.37 -19.89
N VAL A 572 -28.37 11.27 -20.24
CA VAL A 572 -28.23 10.10 -19.38
C VAL A 572 -26.91 10.16 -18.63
N MET A 573 -26.98 10.15 -17.29
CA MET A 573 -25.82 9.93 -16.45
C MET A 573 -25.31 8.50 -16.62
N VAL A 574 -24.01 8.35 -16.89
CA VAL A 574 -23.35 7.07 -17.15
C VAL A 574 -22.22 6.80 -16.18
N THR A 575 -21.80 5.55 -16.12
CA THR A 575 -20.61 5.09 -15.36
C THR A 575 -19.76 4.17 -16.25
N TYR A 576 -18.56 3.84 -15.80
CA TYR A 576 -17.59 3.04 -16.53
C TYR A 576 -17.25 1.75 -15.79
N PRO A 577 -16.86 0.66 -16.49
CA PRO A 577 -16.58 -0.64 -15.85
C PRO A 577 -15.50 -0.59 -14.76
N GLU A 578 -14.48 0.24 -14.96
CA GLU A 578 -13.34 0.37 -14.02
C GLU A 578 -13.58 1.40 -12.89
N GLU A 579 -14.70 2.09 -12.90
CA GLU A 579 -15.07 3.04 -11.86
C GLU A 579 -15.46 2.29 -10.58
N LEU A 580 -15.20 2.88 -9.41
CA LEU A 580 -15.55 2.27 -8.13
C LEU A 580 -17.05 2.42 -7.84
N LEU A 581 -17.63 1.43 -7.15
CA LEU A 581 -19.04 1.49 -6.77
C LEU A 581 -19.35 2.69 -5.86
N HIS A 582 -18.40 3.15 -5.07
CA HIS A 582 -18.51 4.37 -4.29
C HIS A 582 -18.81 5.58 -5.19
N ASP A 583 -17.97 5.79 -6.23
CA ASP A 583 -18.11 6.92 -7.16
C ASP A 583 -19.43 6.83 -7.94
N ALA A 584 -19.79 5.62 -8.38
CA ALA A 584 -21.07 5.38 -9.05
C ALA A 584 -22.27 5.64 -8.11
N SER A 585 -22.17 5.23 -6.84
CA SER A 585 -23.18 5.50 -5.82
C SER A 585 -23.33 7.00 -5.55
N ASP A 586 -22.23 7.72 -5.45
CA ASP A 586 -22.21 9.16 -5.23
C ASP A 586 -22.83 9.92 -6.43
N LYS A 587 -22.54 9.50 -7.68
CA LYS A 587 -23.25 9.99 -8.87
C LYS A 587 -24.76 9.79 -8.76
N MET A 588 -25.20 8.58 -8.36
CA MET A 588 -26.64 8.30 -8.19
C MET A 588 -27.28 9.21 -7.14
N LEU A 589 -26.59 9.47 -6.04
CA LEU A 589 -27.09 10.32 -4.95
C LEU A 589 -27.13 11.80 -5.37
N ARG A 590 -26.05 12.33 -5.92
CA ARG A 590 -25.97 13.75 -6.34
C ARG A 590 -26.96 14.11 -7.42
N HIS A 591 -27.22 13.21 -8.35
CA HIS A 591 -28.13 13.45 -9.47
C HIS A 591 -29.53 12.87 -9.24
N ASN A 592 -29.79 12.33 -8.03
CA ASN A 592 -31.05 11.71 -7.65
C ASN A 592 -31.54 10.66 -8.68
N VAL A 593 -30.61 9.87 -9.22
CA VAL A 593 -30.92 8.76 -10.15
C VAL A 593 -30.75 7.41 -9.43
N GLY A 594 -31.55 6.43 -9.79
CA GLY A 594 -31.53 5.10 -9.14
C GLY A 594 -30.70 4.07 -9.92
N ARG A 595 -30.15 4.44 -11.08
CA ARG A 595 -29.47 3.53 -12.01
C ARG A 595 -28.62 4.27 -12.99
N LEU A 596 -27.55 3.60 -13.46
CA LEU A 596 -26.61 4.14 -14.43
C LEU A 596 -26.35 3.09 -15.51
N PRO A 597 -26.53 3.41 -16.81
CA PRO A 597 -25.94 2.61 -17.86
C PRO A 597 -24.42 2.62 -17.73
N VAL A 598 -23.81 1.45 -17.90
CA VAL A 598 -22.36 1.30 -17.92
C VAL A 598 -21.91 1.32 -19.37
N VAL A 599 -21.01 2.23 -19.73
CA VAL A 599 -20.59 2.45 -21.12
C VAL A 599 -19.11 2.14 -21.33
N ASP A 600 -18.74 1.82 -22.57
CA ASP A 600 -17.35 1.58 -22.93
C ASP A 600 -16.56 2.90 -22.86
N PRO A 601 -15.43 2.96 -22.12
CA PRO A 601 -14.59 4.15 -22.05
C PRO A 601 -14.08 4.66 -23.40
N LYS A 602 -13.93 3.75 -24.38
CA LYS A 602 -13.49 4.08 -25.75
C LYS A 602 -14.62 4.58 -26.63
N ASN A 603 -15.84 4.17 -26.33
CA ASN A 603 -17.05 4.59 -27.05
C ASN A 603 -18.20 4.84 -26.04
N PRO A 604 -18.34 6.07 -25.49
CA PRO A 604 -19.33 6.40 -24.47
C PRO A 604 -20.81 6.22 -24.91
N ARG A 605 -21.06 5.96 -26.18
CA ARG A 605 -22.41 5.61 -26.68
C ARG A 605 -22.71 4.12 -26.62
N ARG A 606 -21.70 3.26 -26.51
CA ARG A 606 -21.88 1.82 -26.43
C ARG A 606 -22.13 1.38 -24.99
N VAL A 607 -23.31 0.86 -24.73
CA VAL A 607 -23.66 0.29 -23.42
C VAL A 607 -23.04 -1.11 -23.30
N VAL A 608 -22.34 -1.37 -22.21
CA VAL A 608 -21.70 -2.66 -21.89
C VAL A 608 -22.27 -3.32 -20.65
N GLY A 609 -23.11 -2.60 -19.90
CA GLY A 609 -23.75 -3.11 -18.70
C GLY A 609 -24.76 -2.12 -18.12
N TYR A 610 -25.36 -2.52 -17.00
CA TYR A 610 -26.37 -1.76 -16.29
C TYR A 610 -26.16 -1.87 -14.78
N LEU A 611 -26.12 -0.76 -14.07
CA LEU A 611 -25.92 -0.70 -12.64
C LEU A 611 -27.13 -0.09 -11.94
N GLY A 612 -27.80 -0.85 -11.10
CA GLY A 612 -28.91 -0.39 -10.26
C GLY A 612 -28.52 -0.30 -8.79
N ARG A 613 -29.29 0.44 -7.97
CA ARG A 613 -29.09 0.52 -6.51
C ARG A 613 -29.07 -0.86 -5.84
N ALA A 614 -29.89 -1.79 -6.30
CA ALA A 614 -29.93 -3.15 -5.78
C ALA A 614 -28.59 -3.88 -5.98
N GLY A 615 -27.93 -3.68 -7.11
CA GLY A 615 -26.60 -4.24 -7.39
C GLY A 615 -25.55 -3.70 -6.42
N ILE A 616 -25.56 -2.37 -6.16
CA ILE A 616 -24.65 -1.74 -5.20
C ILE A 616 -24.85 -2.31 -3.79
N MET A 617 -26.10 -2.42 -3.34
CA MET A 617 -26.42 -2.98 -2.01
C MET A 617 -26.03 -4.46 -1.91
N ALA A 618 -26.30 -5.25 -2.95
CA ALA A 618 -25.92 -6.66 -3.00
C ALA A 618 -24.40 -6.86 -2.99
N ALA A 619 -23.63 -5.97 -3.64
CA ALA A 619 -22.17 -6.00 -3.60
C ALA A 619 -21.64 -5.69 -2.20
N GLY A 620 -22.17 -4.67 -1.54
CA GLY A 620 -21.83 -4.34 -0.16
C GLY A 620 -22.09 -5.51 0.78
N GLN A 621 -23.26 -6.15 0.65
CA GLN A 621 -23.62 -7.31 1.45
C GLN A 621 -22.72 -8.52 1.16
N ARG A 622 -22.45 -8.85 -0.11
CA ARG A 622 -21.51 -9.93 -0.49
C ARG A 622 -20.14 -9.73 0.13
N ARG A 623 -19.62 -8.52 0.05
CA ARG A 623 -18.28 -8.22 0.60
C ARG A 623 -18.26 -8.36 2.13
N MET A 624 -19.30 -7.91 2.81
CA MET A 624 -19.47 -8.15 4.26
C MET A 624 -19.58 -9.64 4.59
N GLU A 625 -20.31 -10.41 3.79
CA GLU A 625 -20.44 -11.86 3.96
C GLU A 625 -19.10 -12.56 3.70
N GLU A 626 -18.36 -12.18 2.66
CA GLU A 626 -17.02 -12.72 2.36
C GLU A 626 -16.02 -12.50 3.50
N GLU A 627 -16.09 -11.37 4.19
CA GLU A 627 -15.26 -11.11 5.37
C GLU A 627 -15.56 -12.05 6.53
N HIS A 628 -16.77 -12.60 6.61
CA HIS A 628 -17.26 -13.45 7.70
C HIS A 628 -17.30 -14.94 7.34
N VAL A 629 -16.98 -15.34 6.10
CA VAL A 629 -16.85 -16.76 5.72
C VAL A 629 -15.54 -17.30 6.25
N ARG A 630 -15.61 -18.45 6.97
CA ARG A 630 -14.41 -19.18 7.39
C ARG A 630 -13.85 -19.98 6.22
N GLU A 631 -12.60 -19.74 5.91
CA GLU A 631 -11.88 -20.52 4.92
C GLU A 631 -11.22 -21.72 5.60
N PRO A 632 -11.16 -22.92 4.92
CA PRO A 632 -10.47 -24.08 5.45
C PRO A 632 -8.98 -23.78 5.64
N GLY A 633 -8.45 -24.12 6.81
CA GLY A 633 -7.02 -24.02 7.11
C GLY A 633 -6.23 -25.19 6.51
N TRP A 634 -4.92 -25.07 6.47
CA TRP A 634 -4.02 -26.13 6.00
C TRP A 634 -3.97 -27.34 6.96
N ILE A 635 -4.27 -27.12 8.23
CA ILE A 635 -4.41 -28.17 9.23
C ILE A 635 -5.92 -28.45 9.37
N GLY A 636 -6.35 -29.62 8.86
CA GLY A 636 -7.75 -30.05 8.96
C GLY A 636 -8.11 -30.41 10.40
N TRP A 637 -8.68 -29.46 11.11
CA TRP A 637 -9.52 -29.73 12.27
C TRP A 637 -10.97 -29.56 11.81
N SER A 638 -11.62 -30.72 11.57
CA SER A 638 -13.04 -30.83 11.30
C SER A 638 -13.91 -30.32 12.47
#